data_b95ae7ac680f4f401813d4ecd506e5a4
#
_entry.id   b95ae7ac680f4f401813d4ecd506e5a4
#
_cell.length_a   1.000
_cell.length_b   1.000
_cell.length_c   1.000
_cell.angle_alpha   90.00
_cell.angle_beta   90.00
_cell.angle_gamma   90.00
#
_symmetry.space_group_name_H-M   'P 1'
#
loop_
_entity.id
_entity.type
_entity.pdbx_description
1 polymer ?
#
loop_
_entity_poly.entity_id
_entity_poly.type
_entity_poly.pdbx_seq_one_letter_code
_entity_poly.pdbx_strand_id
1 'polypeptide(L)'
;MVTEISKRKKKITGIWFFGLAGAGKTLASQICGKLIDRSFLIDGDDVRKLVSFDLGYSESDREVQIKRVLGLAEIAIKNEQVPIVSTVTMSKEISQSCNQLSFAMAHIIRPIDQLREVRDIYEADRNVVGIDIQQKNLGIQKIFNTGDENFEGVIKRFVE
;
A
#
# COMPACT_ATOMS: atom_id res chain seq x y z
N MET A 1 -40.38 10.99 16.17
CA MET A 1 -39.02 10.68 16.68
C MET A 1 -38.24 10.03 15.58
N VAL A 2 -37.36 10.77 14.93
CA VAL A 2 -36.46 10.23 13.93
C VAL A 2 -35.24 9.75 14.70
N THR A 3 -35.07 8.45 14.80
CA THR A 3 -33.90 7.85 15.40
C THR A 3 -32.74 8.05 14.42
N GLU A 4 -31.84 8.99 14.69
CA GLU A 4 -30.56 9.08 14.01
C GLU A 4 -29.81 7.77 14.23
N ILE A 5 -29.76 6.91 13.19
CA ILE A 5 -28.84 5.80 13.13
C ILE A 5 -27.46 6.41 12.87
N SER A 6 -26.77 6.71 13.95
CA SER A 6 -25.33 7.02 13.90
C SER A 6 -24.64 5.89 13.11
N LYS A 7 -24.23 6.16 11.87
CA LYS A 7 -23.37 5.27 11.11
C LYS A 7 -22.06 5.13 11.90
N ARG A 8 -21.93 4.08 12.70
CA ARG A 8 -20.66 3.73 13.32
C ARG A 8 -19.63 3.63 12.20
N LYS A 9 -18.66 4.54 12.17
CA LYS A 9 -17.50 4.42 11.27
C LYS A 9 -16.95 3.01 11.47
N LYS A 10 -16.87 2.21 10.40
CA LYS A 10 -16.34 0.85 10.46
C LYS A 10 -14.89 0.95 10.92
N LYS A 11 -14.55 0.31 12.04
CA LYS A 11 -13.17 0.32 12.56
C LYS A 11 -12.23 -0.33 11.55
N ILE A 12 -11.28 0.42 11.01
CA ILE A 12 -10.21 -0.13 10.18
C ILE A 12 -9.27 -0.98 11.02
N THR A 13 -8.88 -2.11 10.48
CA THR A 13 -7.96 -3.06 11.12
C THR A 13 -6.54 -2.93 10.59
N GLY A 14 -6.36 -2.29 9.44
CA GLY A 14 -5.07 -2.08 8.80
C GLY A 14 -5.18 -1.10 7.64
N ILE A 15 -4.04 -0.70 7.12
CA ILE A 15 -3.92 0.20 5.97
C ILE A 15 -3.01 -0.44 4.93
N TRP A 16 -3.35 -0.29 3.65
CA TRP A 16 -2.52 -0.75 2.56
C TRP A 16 -2.35 0.31 1.48
N PHE A 17 -1.14 0.81 1.34
CA PHE A 17 -0.74 1.67 0.24
C PHE A 17 -0.06 0.86 -0.85
N PHE A 18 -0.41 1.10 -2.10
CA PHE A 18 0.30 0.52 -3.22
C PHE A 18 0.53 1.58 -4.31
N GLY A 19 1.48 1.33 -5.18
CA GLY A 19 1.87 2.25 -6.23
C GLY A 19 3.30 2.04 -6.67
N LEU A 20 3.71 2.73 -7.71
CA LEU A 20 5.04 2.61 -8.30
C LEU A 20 6.16 2.92 -7.29
N ALA A 21 7.34 2.36 -7.50
CA ALA A 21 8.51 2.67 -6.69
C ALA A 21 8.81 4.19 -6.75
N GLY A 22 9.03 4.81 -5.60
CA GLY A 22 9.25 6.27 -5.52
C GLY A 22 7.98 7.12 -5.46
N ALA A 23 6.78 6.52 -5.50
CA ALA A 23 5.52 7.27 -5.44
C ALA A 23 5.21 7.93 -4.09
N GLY A 24 5.88 7.51 -3.00
CA GLY A 24 5.67 8.07 -1.66
C GLY A 24 4.95 7.15 -0.68
N LYS A 25 4.84 5.86 -0.97
CA LYS A 25 4.18 4.88 -0.09
C LYS A 25 4.83 4.77 1.28
N THR A 26 6.15 4.69 1.34
CA THR A 26 6.90 4.60 2.59
C THR A 26 6.68 5.84 3.45
N LEU A 27 6.68 7.03 2.85
CA LEU A 27 6.36 8.27 3.55
C LEU A 27 4.92 8.25 4.10
N ALA A 28 3.94 7.83 3.27
CA ALA A 28 2.56 7.69 3.71
C ALA A 28 2.43 6.72 4.90
N SER A 29 3.11 5.57 4.83
CA SER A 29 3.14 4.58 5.92
C SER A 29 3.75 5.14 7.20
N GLN A 30 4.85 5.90 7.09
CA GLN A 30 5.49 6.55 8.24
C GLN A 30 4.60 7.61 8.89
N ILE A 31 3.88 8.40 8.09
CA ILE A 31 2.91 9.38 8.60
C ILE A 31 1.81 8.65 9.39
N CYS A 32 1.21 7.62 8.82
CA CYS A 32 0.19 6.82 9.51
C CYS A 32 0.73 6.15 10.77
N GLY A 33 1.97 5.63 10.73
CA GLY A 33 2.60 4.98 11.86
C GLY A 33 2.80 5.88 13.08
N LYS A 34 2.91 7.19 12.87
CA LYS A 34 2.98 8.18 13.96
C LYS A 34 1.60 8.52 14.55
N LEU A 35 0.54 8.30 13.79
CA LEU A 35 -0.83 8.67 14.18
C LEU A 35 -1.61 7.50 14.78
N ILE A 36 -1.23 6.28 14.43
CA ILE A 36 -1.96 5.07 14.81
C ILE A 36 -1.19 4.34 15.91
N ASP A 37 -1.85 4.20 17.04
CA ASP A 37 -1.31 3.41 18.14
C ASP A 37 -1.20 1.93 17.76
N ARG A 38 -0.15 1.26 18.25
CA ARG A 38 0.15 -0.15 17.96
C ARG A 38 0.32 -0.44 16.46
N SER A 39 0.74 0.54 15.68
CA SER A 39 1.03 0.36 14.26
C SER A 39 2.25 -0.54 14.04
N PHE A 40 2.18 -1.35 12.97
CA PHE A 40 3.28 -2.21 12.53
C PHE A 40 3.49 -1.99 11.01
N LEU A 41 4.61 -1.37 10.66
CA LEU A 41 4.92 -1.06 9.26
C LEU A 41 5.46 -2.30 8.55
N ILE A 42 4.86 -2.64 7.41
CA ILE A 42 5.27 -3.75 6.54
C ILE A 42 5.60 -3.18 5.17
N ASP A 43 6.88 -2.98 4.91
CA ASP A 43 7.36 -2.51 3.61
C ASP A 43 7.66 -3.71 2.70
N GLY A 44 7.13 -3.68 1.47
CA GLY A 44 7.30 -4.76 0.51
C GLY A 44 8.76 -5.01 0.12
N ASP A 45 9.59 -3.98 0.12
CA ASP A 45 11.03 -4.13 -0.17
C ASP A 45 11.75 -4.83 1.00
N ASP A 46 11.39 -4.53 2.23
CA ASP A 46 11.94 -5.22 3.40
C ASP A 46 11.48 -6.68 3.44
N VAL A 47 10.21 -6.94 3.17
CA VAL A 47 9.70 -8.33 3.06
C VAL A 47 10.45 -9.09 1.98
N ARG A 48 10.74 -8.46 0.84
CA ARG A 48 11.49 -9.09 -0.24
C ARG A 48 12.90 -9.47 0.18
N LYS A 49 13.57 -8.62 0.93
CA LYS A 49 14.94 -8.87 1.40
C LYS A 49 15.01 -9.90 2.53
N LEU A 50 14.06 -9.85 3.46
CA LEU A 50 14.15 -10.59 4.72
C LEU A 50 13.33 -11.89 4.73
N VAL A 51 12.26 -11.98 3.92
CA VAL A 51 11.31 -13.11 3.92
C VAL A 51 11.25 -13.79 2.56
N SER A 52 11.25 -13.02 1.49
CA SER A 52 11.05 -13.49 0.12
C SER A 52 12.31 -13.42 -0.74
N PHE A 53 13.45 -13.71 -0.17
CA PHE A 53 14.77 -13.72 -0.86
C PHE A 53 14.86 -14.79 -1.97
N ASP A 54 13.94 -15.73 -2.00
CA ASP A 54 13.76 -16.77 -3.02
C ASP A 54 13.02 -16.28 -4.27
N LEU A 55 12.41 -15.07 -4.25
CA LEU A 55 11.60 -14.53 -5.33
C LEU A 55 12.36 -13.51 -6.17
N GLY A 56 12.11 -13.54 -7.49
CA GLY A 56 12.50 -12.51 -8.44
C GLY A 56 11.45 -11.39 -8.57
N TYR A 57 11.39 -10.78 -9.77
CA TYR A 57 10.53 -9.64 -10.08
C TYR A 57 9.52 -9.91 -11.20
N SER A 58 9.36 -11.18 -11.63
CA SER A 58 8.32 -11.58 -12.57
C SER A 58 6.92 -11.31 -12.02
N GLU A 59 5.90 -11.30 -12.85
CA GLU A 59 4.51 -11.14 -12.39
C GLU A 59 4.13 -12.23 -11.39
N SER A 60 4.49 -13.49 -11.66
CA SER A 60 4.23 -14.62 -10.75
C SER A 60 4.93 -14.46 -9.40
N ASP A 61 6.19 -14.01 -9.38
CA ASP A 61 6.91 -13.74 -8.14
C ASP A 61 6.25 -12.61 -7.34
N ARG A 62 5.77 -11.58 -8.04
CA ARG A 62 5.04 -10.47 -7.39
C ARG A 62 3.72 -10.91 -6.77
N GLU A 63 3.01 -11.86 -7.39
CA GLU A 63 1.79 -12.44 -6.82
C GLU A 63 2.08 -13.27 -5.56
N VAL A 64 3.14 -14.07 -5.55
CA VAL A 64 3.57 -14.81 -4.36
C VAL A 64 4.00 -13.84 -3.26
N GLN A 65 4.79 -12.82 -3.62
CA GLN A 65 5.25 -11.80 -2.69
C GLN A 65 4.10 -11.10 -1.97
N ILE A 66 3.09 -10.64 -2.70
CA ILE A 66 1.97 -9.89 -2.10
C ILE A 66 1.11 -10.77 -1.18
N LYS A 67 1.00 -12.08 -1.47
CA LYS A 67 0.35 -13.05 -0.59
C LYS A 67 1.12 -13.25 0.72
N ARG A 68 2.45 -13.30 0.67
CA ARG A 68 3.29 -13.35 1.87
C ARG A 68 3.15 -12.08 2.72
N VAL A 69 3.09 -10.92 2.07
CA VAL A 69 2.85 -9.64 2.75
C VAL A 69 1.49 -9.64 3.45
N LEU A 70 0.43 -10.13 2.80
CA LEU A 70 -0.88 -10.28 3.44
C LEU A 70 -0.83 -11.19 4.66
N GLY A 71 -0.14 -12.33 4.56
CA GLY A 71 0.05 -13.23 5.70
C GLY A 71 0.74 -12.57 6.89
N LEU A 72 1.77 -11.75 6.66
CA LEU A 72 2.42 -10.97 7.70
C LEU A 72 1.46 -9.95 8.33
N ALA A 73 0.64 -9.29 7.52
CA ALA A 73 -0.36 -8.35 8.00
C ALA A 73 -1.42 -9.04 8.88
N GLU A 74 -1.87 -10.23 8.50
CA GLU A 74 -2.79 -11.02 9.33
C GLU A 74 -2.17 -11.47 10.66
N ILE A 75 -0.88 -11.82 10.65
CA ILE A 75 -0.13 -12.13 11.89
C ILE A 75 -0.08 -10.90 12.80
N ALA A 76 0.18 -9.71 12.25
CA ALA A 76 0.18 -8.47 13.03
C ALA A 76 -1.20 -8.23 13.68
N ILE A 77 -2.29 -8.40 12.94
CA ILE A 77 -3.66 -8.28 13.48
C ILE A 77 -3.90 -9.27 14.63
N LYS A 78 -3.49 -10.53 14.47
CA LYS A 78 -3.61 -11.55 15.54
C LYS A 78 -2.85 -11.19 16.80
N ASN A 79 -1.80 -10.37 16.69
CA ASN A 79 -1.03 -9.83 17.80
C ASN A 79 -1.53 -8.44 18.24
N GLU A 80 -2.77 -8.10 17.89
CA GLU A 80 -3.42 -6.85 18.24
C GLU A 80 -2.66 -5.60 17.76
N GLN A 81 -1.90 -5.71 16.67
CA GLN A 81 -1.24 -4.59 16.00
C GLN A 81 -2.03 -4.16 14.77
N VAL A 82 -1.85 -2.92 14.35
CA VAL A 82 -2.46 -2.36 13.14
C VAL A 82 -1.41 -2.36 12.03
N PRO A 83 -1.46 -3.32 11.08
CA PRO A 83 -0.50 -3.34 9.98
C PRO A 83 -0.70 -2.14 9.05
N ILE A 84 0.39 -1.49 8.68
CA ILE A 84 0.46 -0.46 7.66
C ILE A 84 1.38 -0.97 6.57
N VAL A 85 0.79 -1.35 5.46
CA VAL A 85 1.47 -2.08 4.37
C VAL A 85 1.77 -1.14 3.21
N SER A 86 2.96 -1.28 2.63
CA SER A 86 3.32 -0.62 1.36
C SER A 86 3.88 -1.62 0.36
N THR A 87 3.27 -1.69 -0.84
CA THR A 87 3.69 -2.57 -1.94
C THR A 87 3.66 -1.84 -3.27
N VAL A 88 4.40 -2.35 -4.26
CA VAL A 88 4.34 -1.81 -5.64
C VAL A 88 3.04 -2.22 -6.33
N THR A 89 2.60 -3.47 -6.13
CA THR A 89 1.43 -4.04 -6.79
C THR A 89 0.30 -4.31 -5.81
N MET A 90 -0.90 -4.38 -6.36
CA MET A 90 -2.11 -4.87 -5.71
C MET A 90 -2.84 -5.76 -6.70
N SER A 91 -3.31 -6.93 -6.28
CA SER A 91 -4.16 -7.79 -7.08
C SER A 91 -5.63 -7.68 -6.66
N LYS A 92 -6.53 -8.11 -7.54
CA LYS A 92 -7.96 -8.18 -7.23
C LYS A 92 -8.23 -9.11 -6.03
N GLU A 93 -7.56 -10.26 -5.99
CA GLU A 93 -7.70 -11.23 -4.89
C GLU A 93 -7.28 -10.61 -3.55
N ILE A 94 -6.12 -9.96 -3.50
CA ILE A 94 -5.62 -9.31 -2.28
C ILE A 94 -6.52 -8.14 -1.86
N SER A 95 -6.99 -7.33 -2.81
CA SER A 95 -7.91 -6.22 -2.48
C SER A 95 -9.23 -6.72 -1.90
N GLN A 96 -9.75 -7.86 -2.36
CA GLN A 96 -10.93 -8.50 -1.79
C GLN A 96 -10.66 -8.99 -0.35
N SER A 97 -9.52 -9.62 -0.11
CA SER A 97 -9.12 -10.03 1.24
C SER A 97 -8.97 -8.83 2.18
N CYS A 98 -8.37 -7.74 1.71
CA CYS A 98 -8.27 -6.49 2.46
C CYS A 98 -9.64 -5.91 2.82
N ASN A 99 -10.61 -5.95 1.90
CA ASN A 99 -11.98 -5.51 2.18
C ASN A 99 -12.66 -6.39 3.25
N GLN A 100 -12.48 -7.71 3.18
CA GLN A 100 -13.00 -8.64 4.19
C GLN A 100 -12.38 -8.37 5.57
N LEU A 101 -11.10 -8.07 5.61
CA LEU A 101 -10.36 -7.73 6.84
C LEU A 101 -10.63 -6.30 7.32
N SER A 102 -11.38 -5.48 6.59
CA SER A 102 -11.63 -4.06 6.91
C SER A 102 -10.40 -3.14 6.82
N PHE A 103 -9.52 -3.40 5.88
CA PHE A 103 -8.42 -2.48 5.56
C PHE A 103 -8.92 -1.22 4.85
N ALA A 104 -8.29 -0.09 5.17
CA ALA A 104 -8.30 1.08 4.30
C ALA A 104 -7.21 0.92 3.23
N MET A 105 -7.56 1.13 1.97
CA MET A 105 -6.63 0.99 0.85
C MET A 105 -6.53 2.28 0.05
N ALA A 106 -5.33 2.63 -0.41
CA ALA A 106 -5.12 3.72 -1.33
C ALA A 106 -4.01 3.42 -2.34
N HIS A 107 -4.26 3.81 -3.59
CA HIS A 107 -3.28 3.81 -4.66
C HIS A 107 -2.55 5.16 -4.67
N ILE A 108 -1.27 5.15 -4.28
CA ILE A 108 -0.43 6.35 -4.33
C ILE A 108 0.11 6.52 -5.74
N ILE A 109 -0.22 7.65 -6.36
CA ILE A 109 0.13 7.95 -7.75
C ILE A 109 1.09 9.14 -7.79
N ARG A 110 2.18 8.95 -8.52
CA ARG A 110 3.10 10.01 -8.92
C ARG A 110 3.37 9.88 -10.42
N PRO A 111 3.41 10.96 -11.21
CA PRO A 111 3.70 10.89 -12.64
C PRO A 111 5.00 10.16 -12.94
N ILE A 112 4.99 9.30 -13.97
CA ILE A 112 6.15 8.45 -14.32
C ILE A 112 7.39 9.27 -14.68
N ASP A 113 7.22 10.44 -15.28
CA ASP A 113 8.33 11.33 -15.62
C ASP A 113 9.06 11.82 -14.36
N GLN A 114 8.32 12.17 -13.31
CA GLN A 114 8.90 12.53 -12.01
C GLN A 114 9.56 11.33 -11.33
N LEU A 115 9.03 10.11 -11.51
CA LEU A 115 9.61 8.90 -10.97
C LEU A 115 10.94 8.54 -11.63
N ARG A 116 11.08 8.76 -12.94
CA ARG A 116 12.32 8.56 -13.68
C ARG A 116 13.46 9.46 -13.20
N GLU A 117 13.15 10.66 -12.73
CA GLU A 117 14.14 11.58 -12.16
C GLU A 117 14.74 11.07 -10.84
N VAL A 118 14.03 10.21 -10.10
CA VAL A 118 14.42 9.78 -8.74
C VAL A 118 14.71 8.27 -8.63
N ARG A 119 14.44 7.48 -9.67
CA ARG A 119 14.59 6.02 -9.66
C ARG A 119 15.05 5.48 -11.00
N ASP A 120 16.30 4.99 -11.06
CA ASP A 120 16.91 4.38 -12.25
C ASP A 120 16.18 3.13 -12.73
N ILE A 121 15.41 2.44 -11.87
CA ILE A 121 14.65 1.24 -12.21
C ILE A 121 13.70 1.45 -13.39
N TYR A 122 13.24 2.69 -13.65
CA TYR A 122 12.35 3.01 -14.78
C TYR A 122 13.08 3.15 -16.11
N GLU A 123 14.39 3.06 -16.13
CA GLU A 123 15.22 2.91 -17.34
C GLU A 123 15.32 1.43 -17.77
N ALA A 124 14.98 0.47 -16.91
CA ALA A 124 14.92 -0.94 -17.24
C ALA A 124 13.71 -1.25 -18.15
N ASP A 125 13.83 -2.25 -19.00
CA ASP A 125 12.83 -2.63 -20.00
C ASP A 125 12.09 -3.94 -19.67
N ARG A 126 12.40 -4.59 -18.57
CA ARG A 126 11.85 -5.90 -18.16
C ARG A 126 11.53 -6.00 -16.68
N ASN A 127 10.40 -6.62 -16.37
CA ASN A 127 9.92 -6.90 -15.00
C ASN A 127 9.74 -5.66 -14.12
N VAL A 128 9.43 -4.50 -14.72
CA VAL A 128 9.21 -3.24 -14.00
C VAL A 128 7.76 -2.80 -14.14
N VAL A 129 7.06 -2.68 -13.03
CA VAL A 129 5.70 -2.13 -13.00
C VAL A 129 5.72 -0.68 -13.44
N GLY A 130 4.85 -0.32 -14.38
CA GLY A 130 4.80 0.98 -15.02
C GLY A 130 5.63 1.10 -16.30
N ILE A 131 6.47 0.11 -16.62
CA ILE A 131 7.25 0.01 -17.86
C ILE A 131 6.68 -1.14 -18.71
N ASP A 132 6.95 -2.39 -18.35
CA ASP A 132 6.49 -3.59 -19.07
C ASP A 132 5.38 -4.35 -18.33
N ILE A 133 5.21 -4.13 -17.02
CA ILE A 133 4.11 -4.67 -16.23
C ILE A 133 3.09 -3.57 -15.98
N GLN A 134 1.86 -3.78 -16.46
CA GLN A 134 0.77 -2.82 -16.28
C GLN A 134 0.25 -2.82 -14.85
N GLN A 135 0.02 -1.64 -14.31
CA GLN A 135 -0.66 -1.46 -13.04
C GLN A 135 -2.17 -1.55 -13.24
N LYS A 136 -2.81 -2.53 -12.59
CA LYS A 136 -4.25 -2.79 -12.74
C LYS A 136 -5.09 -1.69 -12.09
N ASN A 137 -6.16 -1.27 -12.76
CA ASN A 137 -7.16 -0.40 -12.16
C ASN A 137 -8.17 -1.26 -11.38
N LEU A 138 -8.20 -1.13 -10.07
CA LEU A 138 -9.04 -1.91 -9.14
C LEU A 138 -10.17 -1.10 -8.52
N GLY A 139 -10.38 0.14 -8.97
CA GLY A 139 -11.39 1.04 -8.39
C GLY A 139 -11.10 1.49 -6.96
N ILE A 140 -9.86 1.34 -6.48
CA ILE A 140 -9.43 1.77 -5.16
C ILE A 140 -9.16 3.28 -5.18
N GLN A 141 -9.40 3.95 -4.06
CA GLN A 141 -9.14 5.38 -3.90
C GLN A 141 -7.72 5.73 -4.35
N LYS A 142 -7.61 6.78 -5.16
CA LYS A 142 -6.34 7.31 -5.64
C LYS A 142 -5.91 8.51 -4.81
N ILE A 143 -4.64 8.55 -4.43
CA ILE A 143 -4.00 9.68 -3.77
C ILE A 143 -2.83 10.12 -4.64
N PHE A 144 -2.87 11.38 -5.10
CA PHE A 144 -1.83 11.93 -5.96
C PHE A 144 -0.75 12.60 -5.13
N ASN A 145 0.49 12.17 -5.34
CA ASN A 145 1.67 12.80 -4.76
C ASN A 145 2.41 13.59 -5.86
N THR A 146 2.20 14.90 -5.89
CA THR A 146 2.84 15.82 -6.82
C THR A 146 4.13 16.45 -6.26
N GLY A 147 4.55 16.00 -5.05
CA GLY A 147 5.74 16.51 -4.38
C GLY A 147 5.54 17.84 -3.66
N ASP A 148 4.30 18.31 -3.54
CA ASP A 148 3.95 19.49 -2.78
C ASP A 148 3.75 19.20 -1.28
N GLU A 149 3.70 20.25 -0.47
CA GLU A 149 3.56 20.15 1.00
C GLU A 149 2.19 19.58 1.44
N ASN A 150 1.26 19.40 0.52
CA ASN A 150 -0.11 18.98 0.82
C ASN A 150 -0.27 17.46 0.97
N PHE A 151 0.71 16.68 0.52
CA PHE A 151 0.65 15.22 0.56
C PHE A 151 0.47 14.67 1.98
N GLU A 152 1.23 15.18 2.94
CA GLU A 152 1.11 14.79 4.36
C GLU A 152 -0.30 15.05 4.90
N GLY A 153 -0.88 16.21 4.60
CA GLY A 153 -2.24 16.56 5.01
C GLY A 153 -3.30 15.65 4.39
N VAL A 154 -3.10 15.21 3.14
CA VAL A 154 -3.99 14.24 2.49
C VAL A 154 -3.92 12.88 3.18
N ILE A 155 -2.73 12.40 3.51
CA ILE A 155 -2.54 11.12 4.22
C ILE A 155 -3.15 11.18 5.63
N LYS A 156 -2.99 12.27 6.36
CA LYS A 156 -3.63 12.45 7.67
C LYS A 156 -5.15 12.32 7.59
N ARG A 157 -5.77 13.02 6.64
CA ARG A 157 -7.24 12.93 6.41
C ARG A 157 -7.72 11.55 5.97
N PHE A 158 -6.87 10.79 5.31
CA PHE A 158 -7.19 9.43 4.86
C PHE A 158 -7.41 8.47 6.05
N VAL A 159 -6.74 8.68 7.17
CA VAL A 159 -6.81 7.80 8.36
C VAL A 159 -7.75 8.32 9.45
N GLU A 160 -8.18 9.56 9.37
CA GLU A 160 -9.19 10.17 10.26
C GLU A 160 -10.63 9.69 9.91
#